data_4bb3a4f501654cb0508e3a26352d7d6e
#
_entry.id   4bb3a4f501654cb0508e3a26352d7d6e
#
_cell.length_a   1.000
_cell.length_b   1.000
_cell.length_c   1.000
_cell.angle_alpha   90.00
_cell.angle_beta   90.00
_cell.angle_gamma   90.00
#
_symmetry.space_group_name_H-M   'P 1'
#
loop_
_entity.id
_entity.type
_entity.pdbx_description
1 polymer ?
#
loop_
_entity_poly.entity_id
_entity_poly.type
_entity_poly.pdbx_seq_one_letter_code
_entity_poly.pdbx_strand_id
1 'polypeptide(L)'
;MARLPGFAKLSPTERIEALLKEGLLTWDEAQILKEQKGLPLSIADQLTENVLSTFDLPFSLAPYFLINGRDYVLPMVTEEPSVVAAASFAAKLIQRSGGFTTQVHQRQMIGEIALTDVEDRNTASKRILEDKETLLQMANEAYPSIVKRGGGARDLWVENKGDFLIVYLAVDPKEAMGANMLNTMLEALTDRIQELSGGQALMAILSNLATRSLVSARCAIDFKALSRNPEEAIEIAHRMELASQLAKVDPYRAATHNKGIFNGIDALVLATGNDWRAIEAGAHAYAAQSGSYKGLSHWTSHPEEKKLYGEITLPMPVATKGGSIGLNPTVQVSHRLLGEPSAIELAGIIASLGLAQNFAALKALVTTGIQAGHMKLQARSLALLAGAKEEEVPRLVSQLLENKPFNLEKAQTLLQELRK
;
A
#
# COMPACT_ATOMS: atom_id res chain seq x y z
N MET A 1 13.07 -20.74 3.79
CA MET A 1 12.42 -20.48 2.49
C MET A 1 11.11 -21.24 2.45
N ALA A 2 9.96 -20.57 2.51
CA ALA A 2 8.68 -21.21 2.24
C ALA A 2 8.64 -21.58 0.75
N ARG A 3 8.79 -22.87 0.43
CA ARG A 3 8.68 -23.36 -0.94
C ARG A 3 7.22 -23.64 -1.23
N LEU A 4 6.57 -22.74 -1.95
CA LEU A 4 5.19 -22.88 -2.42
C LEU A 4 5.14 -23.20 -3.93
N PRO A 5 5.72 -24.35 -4.38
CA PRO A 5 5.74 -24.70 -5.79
C PRO A 5 4.32 -24.99 -6.28
N GLY A 6 3.95 -24.41 -7.41
CA GLY A 6 2.63 -24.67 -8.01
C GLY A 6 1.45 -24.04 -7.25
N PHE A 7 1.67 -23.21 -6.23
CA PHE A 7 0.64 -22.64 -5.34
C PHE A 7 -0.57 -22.06 -6.08
N ALA A 8 -0.36 -21.38 -7.21
CA ALA A 8 -1.44 -20.82 -8.01
C ALA A 8 -2.37 -21.89 -8.66
N LYS A 9 -1.93 -23.15 -8.75
CA LYS A 9 -2.71 -24.26 -9.33
C LYS A 9 -3.53 -25.03 -8.30
N LEU A 10 -3.25 -24.82 -7.02
CA LEU A 10 -3.93 -25.46 -5.91
C LEU A 10 -5.34 -24.87 -5.71
N SER A 11 -6.27 -25.66 -5.20
CA SER A 11 -7.57 -25.18 -4.70
C SER A 11 -7.38 -24.31 -3.44
N PRO A 12 -8.37 -23.50 -3.05
CA PRO A 12 -8.28 -22.70 -1.81
C PRO A 12 -7.92 -23.54 -0.58
N THR A 13 -8.55 -24.71 -0.39
CA THR A 13 -8.27 -25.61 0.73
C THR A 13 -6.83 -26.14 0.69
N GLU A 14 -6.35 -26.59 -0.47
CA GLU A 14 -4.98 -27.08 -0.63
C GLU A 14 -3.93 -25.99 -0.39
N ARG A 15 -4.26 -24.71 -0.75
CA ARG A 15 -3.38 -23.57 -0.44
C ARG A 15 -3.24 -23.36 1.05
N ILE A 16 -4.35 -23.41 1.82
CA ILE A 16 -4.32 -23.28 3.28
C ILE A 16 -3.51 -24.42 3.90
N GLU A 17 -3.69 -25.64 3.41
CA GLU A 17 -2.92 -26.82 3.88
C GLU A 17 -1.43 -26.71 3.58
N ALA A 18 -1.07 -26.18 2.41
CA ALA A 18 0.32 -25.92 2.07
C ALA A 18 0.96 -24.89 3.02
N LEU A 19 0.24 -23.82 3.37
CA LEU A 19 0.71 -22.81 4.32
C LEU A 19 0.87 -23.37 5.75
N LEU A 20 -0.09 -24.20 6.19
CA LEU A 20 -0.02 -24.91 7.47
C LEU A 20 1.20 -25.85 7.51
N LYS A 21 1.42 -26.62 6.45
CA LYS A 21 2.58 -27.55 6.34
C LYS A 21 3.93 -26.82 6.38
N GLU A 22 4.02 -25.65 5.79
CA GLU A 22 5.23 -24.80 5.81
C GLU A 22 5.39 -24.01 7.12
N GLY A 23 4.46 -24.16 8.08
CA GLY A 23 4.50 -23.47 9.37
C GLY A 23 4.21 -21.97 9.31
N LEU A 24 3.62 -21.50 8.19
CA LEU A 24 3.21 -20.10 8.01
C LEU A 24 1.87 -19.79 8.68
N LEU A 25 1.08 -20.80 8.97
CA LEU A 25 -0.18 -20.72 9.73
C LEU A 25 -0.16 -21.71 10.89
N THR A 26 -0.84 -21.37 11.97
CA THR A 26 -1.26 -22.32 13.00
C THR A 26 -2.50 -23.08 12.56
N TRP A 27 -2.86 -24.13 13.29
CA TRP A 27 -4.08 -24.89 13.02
C TRP A 27 -5.33 -24.00 13.16
N ASP A 28 -5.42 -23.17 14.20
CA ASP A 28 -6.55 -22.28 14.45
C ASP A 28 -6.71 -21.23 13.33
N GLU A 29 -5.61 -20.64 12.87
CA GLU A 29 -5.61 -19.70 11.74
C GLU A 29 -6.05 -20.37 10.44
N ALA A 30 -5.63 -21.59 10.19
CA ALA A 30 -6.08 -22.37 9.06
C ALA A 30 -7.59 -22.66 9.12
N GLN A 31 -8.16 -22.91 10.32
CA GLN A 31 -9.61 -23.06 10.49
C GLN A 31 -10.37 -21.76 10.23
N ILE A 32 -9.87 -20.62 10.72
CA ILE A 32 -10.46 -19.30 10.42
C ILE A 32 -10.63 -19.12 8.91
N LEU A 33 -9.60 -19.44 8.12
CA LEU A 33 -9.63 -19.30 6.67
C LEU A 33 -10.55 -20.37 5.99
N LYS A 34 -10.50 -21.62 6.44
CA LYS A 34 -11.35 -22.71 5.89
C LYS A 34 -12.83 -22.50 6.15
N GLU A 35 -13.17 -22.00 7.32
CA GLU A 35 -14.54 -21.75 7.74
C GLU A 35 -15.04 -20.36 7.30
N GLN A 36 -14.19 -19.58 6.60
CA GLN A 36 -14.47 -18.21 6.14
C GLN A 36 -14.98 -17.31 7.28
N LYS A 37 -14.41 -17.47 8.47
CA LYS A 37 -14.69 -16.66 9.65
C LYS A 37 -13.99 -15.31 9.55
N GLY A 38 -14.63 -14.38 8.85
CA GLY A 38 -14.20 -12.99 8.76
C GLY A 38 -14.55 -12.19 10.03
N LEU A 39 -14.79 -10.89 9.87
CA LEU A 39 -15.18 -9.99 10.95
C LEU A 39 -16.57 -10.38 11.48
N PRO A 40 -16.70 -10.75 12.79
CA PRO A 40 -18.00 -11.05 13.38
C PRO A 40 -18.94 -9.84 13.34
N LEU A 41 -20.24 -10.06 13.04
CA LEU A 41 -21.21 -8.97 12.95
C LEU A 41 -21.32 -8.17 14.25
N SER A 42 -21.21 -8.84 15.41
CA SER A 42 -21.19 -8.18 16.73
C SER A 42 -20.00 -7.25 16.95
N ILE A 43 -18.89 -7.52 16.30
CA ILE A 43 -17.71 -6.63 16.30
C ILE A 43 -17.91 -5.51 15.28
N ALA A 44 -18.39 -5.84 14.08
CA ALA A 44 -18.66 -4.85 13.02
C ALA A 44 -19.61 -3.75 13.50
N ASP A 45 -20.68 -4.09 14.23
CA ASP A 45 -21.67 -3.16 14.79
C ASP A 45 -21.10 -2.22 15.88
N GLN A 46 -19.94 -2.58 16.44
CA GLN A 46 -19.19 -1.72 17.39
C GLN A 46 -18.11 -0.87 16.70
N LEU A 47 -17.76 -1.19 15.44
CA LEU A 47 -16.72 -0.47 14.70
C LEU A 47 -17.28 0.70 13.91
N THR A 48 -18.53 0.62 13.47
CA THR A 48 -19.20 1.68 12.71
C THR A 48 -20.70 1.65 12.99
N GLU A 49 -21.39 2.75 12.66
CA GLU A 49 -22.81 2.95 12.93
C GLU A 49 -23.68 2.26 11.85
N ASN A 50 -24.88 1.86 12.25
CA ASN A 50 -25.95 1.34 11.36
C ASN A 50 -25.54 0.12 10.51
N VAL A 51 -24.76 -0.78 11.08
CA VAL A 51 -24.30 -1.99 10.40
C VAL A 51 -25.45 -2.94 10.04
N LEU A 52 -25.50 -3.38 8.80
CA LEU A 52 -26.42 -4.41 8.32
C LEU A 52 -25.74 -5.76 8.15
N SER A 53 -24.51 -5.76 7.65
CA SER A 53 -23.71 -6.95 7.34
C SER A 53 -22.25 -6.56 7.11
N THR A 54 -21.40 -7.54 6.84
CA THR A 54 -20.05 -7.33 6.31
C THR A 54 -20.06 -7.41 4.79
N PHE A 55 -19.10 -6.76 4.15
CA PHE A 55 -18.86 -6.85 2.70
C PHE A 55 -17.52 -7.53 2.46
N ASP A 56 -17.54 -8.69 1.77
CA ASP A 56 -16.36 -9.53 1.60
C ASP A 56 -15.60 -9.19 0.32
N LEU A 57 -14.28 -9.11 0.44
CA LEU A 57 -13.33 -9.03 -0.66
C LEU A 57 -12.45 -10.28 -0.70
N PRO A 58 -11.99 -10.72 -1.89
CA PRO A 58 -11.08 -11.84 -1.99
C PRO A 58 -9.79 -11.63 -1.20
N PHE A 59 -9.47 -12.56 -0.30
CA PHE A 59 -8.22 -12.63 0.45
C PHE A 59 -7.27 -13.60 -0.26
N SER A 60 -6.15 -13.11 -0.73
CA SER A 60 -5.19 -13.82 -1.58
C SER A 60 -3.76 -13.73 -1.05
N LEU A 61 -2.82 -14.46 -1.66
CA LEU A 61 -1.42 -14.47 -1.27
C LEU A 61 -0.49 -14.28 -2.46
N ALA A 62 0.46 -13.35 -2.37
CA ALA A 62 1.53 -13.17 -3.34
C ALA A 62 2.86 -13.71 -2.76
N PRO A 63 3.41 -14.82 -3.29
CA PRO A 63 4.69 -15.38 -2.86
C PRO A 63 5.88 -14.72 -3.56
N TYR A 64 7.09 -15.15 -3.17
CA TYR A 64 8.40 -14.84 -3.81
C TYR A 64 8.97 -13.46 -3.50
N PHE A 65 8.51 -12.77 -2.48
CA PHE A 65 9.11 -11.51 -2.07
C PHE A 65 10.36 -11.76 -1.23
N LEU A 66 11.53 -11.44 -1.80
CA LEU A 66 12.80 -11.38 -1.09
C LEU A 66 13.09 -9.92 -0.76
N ILE A 67 13.01 -9.53 0.52
CA ILE A 67 13.16 -8.15 0.98
C ILE A 67 14.22 -8.12 2.08
N ASN A 68 15.27 -7.32 1.91
CA ASN A 68 16.41 -7.23 2.84
C ASN A 68 16.98 -8.61 3.22
N GLY A 69 17.04 -9.53 2.26
CA GLY A 69 17.56 -10.90 2.45
C GLY A 69 16.60 -11.88 3.13
N ARG A 70 15.39 -11.47 3.49
CA ARG A 70 14.34 -12.31 4.07
C ARG A 70 13.22 -12.59 3.08
N ASP A 71 12.77 -13.86 3.01
CA ASP A 71 11.64 -14.26 2.18
C ASP A 71 10.31 -13.95 2.87
N TYR A 72 9.36 -13.42 2.10
CA TYR A 72 8.00 -13.11 2.56
C TYR A 72 6.95 -13.68 1.60
N VAL A 73 5.78 -13.97 2.16
CA VAL A 73 4.53 -14.20 1.44
C VAL A 73 3.56 -13.09 1.85
N LEU A 74 3.00 -12.37 0.87
CA LEU A 74 2.25 -11.16 1.15
C LEU A 74 0.74 -11.42 1.04
N PRO A 75 -0.05 -11.25 2.12
CA PRO A 75 -1.50 -11.28 2.04
C PRO A 75 -2.00 -10.04 1.27
N MET A 76 -3.01 -10.25 0.44
CA MET A 76 -3.57 -9.20 -0.41
C MET A 76 -5.09 -9.31 -0.43
N VAL A 77 -5.78 -8.21 -0.16
CA VAL A 77 -7.25 -8.09 -0.26
C VAL A 77 -7.56 -7.18 -1.44
N THR A 78 -8.16 -7.74 -2.49
CA THR A 78 -8.52 -6.98 -3.70
C THR A 78 -9.54 -7.74 -4.53
N GLU A 79 -10.42 -7.01 -5.20
CA GLU A 79 -11.39 -7.53 -6.16
C GLU A 79 -10.86 -7.51 -7.60
N GLU A 80 -9.80 -6.72 -7.88
CA GLU A 80 -9.31 -6.52 -9.24
C GLU A 80 -8.53 -7.75 -9.74
N PRO A 81 -8.90 -8.31 -10.89
CA PRO A 81 -8.19 -9.42 -11.49
C PRO A 81 -6.75 -9.06 -11.85
N SER A 82 -5.86 -10.03 -11.84
CA SER A 82 -4.43 -9.93 -12.22
C SER A 82 -3.52 -9.26 -11.20
N VAL A 83 -4.01 -8.50 -10.22
CA VAL A 83 -3.17 -7.78 -9.25
C VAL A 83 -2.23 -8.72 -8.50
N VAL A 84 -2.76 -9.79 -7.90
CA VAL A 84 -1.97 -10.79 -7.16
C VAL A 84 -1.02 -11.56 -8.07
N ALA A 85 -1.47 -11.90 -9.28
CA ALA A 85 -0.64 -12.60 -10.25
C ALA A 85 0.52 -11.74 -10.75
N ALA A 86 0.27 -10.45 -11.02
CA ALA A 86 1.27 -9.47 -11.42
C ALA A 86 2.33 -9.26 -10.33
N ALA A 87 1.90 -9.08 -9.07
CA ALA A 87 2.78 -8.97 -7.92
C ALA A 87 3.69 -10.21 -7.77
N SER A 88 3.10 -11.41 -7.83
CA SER A 88 3.84 -12.68 -7.71
C SER A 88 4.83 -12.89 -8.86
N PHE A 89 4.44 -12.53 -10.08
CA PHE A 89 5.32 -12.59 -11.26
C PHE A 89 6.51 -11.65 -11.11
N ALA A 90 6.25 -10.39 -10.78
CA ALA A 90 7.30 -9.38 -10.57
C ALA A 90 8.25 -9.79 -9.43
N ALA A 91 7.71 -10.18 -8.29
CA ALA A 91 8.48 -10.62 -7.13
C ALA A 91 9.42 -11.77 -7.48
N LYS A 92 8.96 -12.76 -8.26
CA LYS A 92 9.77 -13.89 -8.70
C LYS A 92 10.93 -13.49 -9.60
N LEU A 93 10.76 -12.51 -10.49
CA LEU A 93 11.83 -12.00 -11.34
C LEU A 93 12.84 -11.20 -10.54
N ILE A 94 12.35 -10.33 -9.66
CA ILE A 94 13.17 -9.48 -8.79
C ILE A 94 13.96 -10.34 -7.78
N GLN A 95 13.32 -11.35 -7.17
CA GLN A 95 13.98 -12.32 -6.29
C GLN A 95 15.21 -12.99 -6.95
N ARG A 96 15.08 -13.39 -8.22
CA ARG A 96 16.17 -14.02 -8.99
C ARG A 96 17.35 -13.08 -9.27
N SER A 97 17.11 -11.78 -9.18
CA SER A 97 18.11 -10.73 -9.40
C SER A 97 18.63 -10.11 -8.10
N GLY A 98 18.28 -10.68 -6.93
CA GLY A 98 18.79 -10.24 -5.62
C GLY A 98 17.72 -9.70 -4.67
N GLY A 99 16.47 -9.53 -5.13
CA GLY A 99 15.35 -9.06 -4.28
C GLY A 99 15.25 -7.55 -4.17
N PHE A 100 14.55 -7.12 -3.12
CA PHE A 100 14.35 -5.70 -2.77
C PHE A 100 15.24 -5.31 -1.59
N THR A 101 15.67 -4.06 -1.60
CA THR A 101 16.24 -3.37 -0.42
C THR A 101 15.32 -2.23 -0.03
N THR A 102 15.09 -2.05 1.27
CA THR A 102 14.22 -0.99 1.78
C THR A 102 14.91 -0.15 2.82
N GLN A 103 14.54 1.12 2.89
CA GLN A 103 15.03 2.07 3.87
C GLN A 103 13.87 2.94 4.36
N VAL A 104 13.63 2.95 5.67
CA VAL A 104 12.75 3.94 6.31
C VAL A 104 13.62 5.10 6.76
N HIS A 105 13.32 6.31 6.25
CA HIS A 105 14.13 7.50 6.50
C HIS A 105 13.84 8.09 7.87
N GLN A 106 12.56 8.25 8.17
CA GLN A 106 12.05 8.71 9.46
C GLN A 106 10.69 8.07 9.70
N ARG A 107 10.23 8.08 10.95
CA ARG A 107 8.91 7.62 11.32
C ARG A 107 8.28 8.60 12.29
N GLN A 108 7.77 9.70 11.74
CA GLN A 108 7.07 10.73 12.50
C GLN A 108 5.80 11.13 11.76
N MET A 109 4.71 11.22 12.51
CA MET A 109 3.46 11.82 12.04
C MET A 109 3.53 13.32 12.25
N ILE A 110 2.85 14.05 11.39
CA ILE A 110 2.75 15.51 11.43
C ILE A 110 1.32 15.89 11.75
N GLY A 111 1.15 16.84 12.67
CA GLY A 111 -0.12 17.51 12.89
C GLY A 111 0.06 19.01 12.92
N GLU A 112 -1.02 19.74 12.87
CA GLU A 112 -1.03 21.19 12.74
C GLU A 112 -2.04 21.86 13.66
N ILE A 113 -1.69 23.07 14.15
CA ILE A 113 -2.61 23.99 14.78
C ILE A 113 -2.65 25.24 13.90
N ALA A 114 -3.81 25.48 13.29
CA ALA A 114 -4.02 26.64 12.42
C ALA A 114 -4.54 27.82 13.24
N LEU A 115 -3.88 28.96 13.14
CA LEU A 115 -4.23 30.19 13.85
C LEU A 115 -4.73 31.27 12.88
N THR A 116 -5.76 31.96 13.28
CA THR A 116 -6.31 33.19 12.66
C THR A 116 -6.07 34.39 13.57
N ASP A 117 -6.35 35.57 13.08
CA ASP A 117 -6.35 36.83 13.83
C ASP A 117 -5.03 37.14 14.54
N VAL A 118 -3.91 36.66 13.97
CA VAL A 118 -2.55 36.94 14.47
C VAL A 118 -2.06 38.26 13.84
N GLU A 119 -2.03 39.33 14.65
CA GLU A 119 -1.63 40.69 14.19
C GLU A 119 -0.21 40.73 13.63
N ASP A 120 0.77 40.20 14.39
CA ASP A 120 2.18 40.13 13.97
C ASP A 120 2.63 38.67 13.98
N ARG A 121 2.51 38.02 12.83
CA ARG A 121 2.87 36.61 12.64
C ARG A 121 4.37 36.33 12.83
N ASN A 122 5.22 37.30 12.54
CA ASN A 122 6.68 37.12 12.71
C ASN A 122 7.06 37.12 14.19
N THR A 123 6.53 38.06 14.97
CA THR A 123 6.72 38.08 16.43
C THR A 123 6.08 36.87 17.10
N ALA A 124 4.87 36.46 16.68
CA ALA A 124 4.18 35.27 17.17
C ALA A 124 5.01 34.00 16.90
N SER A 125 5.50 33.82 15.67
CA SER A 125 6.36 32.69 15.29
C SER A 125 7.60 32.61 16.17
N LYS A 126 8.25 33.76 16.44
CA LYS A 126 9.45 33.81 17.28
C LYS A 126 9.13 33.39 18.72
N ARG A 127 8.08 33.91 19.32
CA ARG A 127 7.64 33.55 20.69
C ARG A 127 7.34 32.06 20.81
N ILE A 128 6.61 31.50 19.84
CA ILE A 128 6.28 30.07 19.81
C ILE A 128 7.55 29.23 19.71
N LEU A 129 8.52 29.61 18.86
CA LEU A 129 9.77 28.90 18.71
C LEU A 129 10.72 29.04 19.91
N GLU A 130 10.68 30.17 20.62
CA GLU A 130 11.40 30.36 21.89
C GLU A 130 10.86 29.45 23.00
N ASP A 131 9.55 29.13 22.99
CA ASP A 131 8.88 28.24 23.96
C ASP A 131 8.81 26.75 23.50
N LYS A 132 9.52 26.42 22.42
CA LYS A 132 9.47 25.11 21.76
C LYS A 132 9.67 23.92 22.71
N GLU A 133 10.68 23.99 23.57
CA GLU A 133 10.98 22.89 24.51
C GLU A 133 9.85 22.67 25.51
N THR A 134 9.26 23.76 26.02
CA THR A 134 8.07 23.71 26.90
C THR A 134 6.88 23.08 26.17
N LEU A 135 6.63 23.48 24.93
CA LEU A 135 5.54 22.94 24.10
C LEU A 135 5.76 21.44 23.82
N LEU A 136 6.97 21.00 23.49
CA LEU A 136 7.29 19.58 23.32
C LEU A 136 7.07 18.77 24.61
N GLN A 137 7.44 19.33 25.76
CA GLN A 137 7.17 18.72 27.05
C GLN A 137 5.69 18.60 27.31
N MET A 138 4.91 19.66 27.15
CA MET A 138 3.45 19.66 27.31
C MET A 138 2.77 18.62 26.42
N ALA A 139 3.17 18.52 25.14
CA ALA A 139 2.68 17.50 24.23
C ALA A 139 2.96 16.07 24.75
N ASN A 140 4.16 15.83 25.26
CA ASN A 140 4.56 14.55 25.82
C ASN A 140 3.81 14.21 27.13
N GLU A 141 3.52 15.20 27.96
CA GLU A 141 2.74 15.06 29.18
C GLU A 141 1.27 14.74 28.89
N ALA A 142 0.73 15.24 27.77
CA ALA A 142 -0.64 14.94 27.34
C ALA A 142 -0.80 13.45 26.91
N TYR A 143 0.28 12.77 26.49
CA TYR A 143 0.21 11.36 26.10
C TYR A 143 1.39 10.52 26.63
N PRO A 144 1.50 10.32 27.96
CA PRO A 144 2.68 9.75 28.60
C PRO A 144 2.92 8.28 28.24
N SER A 145 1.91 7.56 27.77
CA SER A 145 2.04 6.14 27.40
C SER A 145 2.96 5.91 26.20
N ILE A 146 3.00 6.84 25.24
CA ILE A 146 3.91 6.76 24.08
C ILE A 146 5.34 7.10 24.47
N VAL A 147 5.51 8.07 25.37
CA VAL A 147 6.83 8.45 25.90
C VAL A 147 7.50 7.28 26.61
N LYS A 148 6.74 6.54 27.44
CA LYS A 148 7.21 5.32 28.10
C LYS A 148 7.67 4.24 27.11
N ARG A 149 7.16 4.24 25.88
CA ARG A 149 7.56 3.34 24.79
C ARG A 149 8.73 3.88 23.96
N GLY A 150 9.28 5.05 24.32
CA GLY A 150 10.38 5.72 23.62
C GLY A 150 9.95 6.56 22.40
N GLY A 151 8.64 6.76 22.22
CA GLY A 151 8.04 7.66 21.21
C GLY A 151 7.80 9.07 21.74
N GLY A 152 6.80 9.77 21.17
CA GLY A 152 6.35 11.10 21.59
C GLY A 152 6.75 12.22 20.66
N ALA A 153 6.47 13.47 21.09
CA ALA A 153 6.80 14.68 20.35
C ALA A 153 8.32 14.84 20.15
N ARG A 154 8.72 15.18 18.93
CA ARG A 154 10.13 15.24 18.51
C ARG A 154 10.55 16.60 17.99
N ASP A 155 9.64 17.30 17.34
CA ASP A 155 9.94 18.58 16.70
C ASP A 155 8.69 19.44 16.58
N LEU A 156 8.89 20.76 16.56
CA LEU A 156 7.86 21.76 16.33
C LEU A 156 8.44 22.87 15.47
N TRP A 157 7.67 23.29 14.46
CA TRP A 157 8.01 24.43 13.60
C TRP A 157 6.77 25.23 13.23
N VAL A 158 7.00 26.43 12.69
CA VAL A 158 5.94 27.40 12.39
C VAL A 158 6.08 27.88 10.95
N GLU A 159 4.98 27.96 10.21
CA GLU A 159 4.93 28.49 8.86
C GLU A 159 3.78 29.46 8.65
N ASN A 160 4.01 30.50 7.84
CA ASN A 160 2.96 31.36 7.33
C ASN A 160 2.36 30.77 6.05
N LYS A 161 1.06 30.55 6.00
CA LYS A 161 0.33 30.02 4.84
C LYS A 161 -0.87 30.91 4.53
N GLY A 162 -0.73 31.78 3.52
CA GLY A 162 -1.77 32.78 3.24
C GLY A 162 -2.05 33.66 4.46
N ASP A 163 -3.29 33.68 4.96
CA ASP A 163 -3.70 34.45 6.13
C ASP A 163 -3.54 33.70 7.46
N PHE A 164 -3.03 32.48 7.44
CA PHE A 164 -2.89 31.63 8.61
C PHE A 164 -1.45 31.57 9.11
N LEU A 165 -1.28 31.48 10.41
CA LEU A 165 -0.07 31.03 11.06
C LEU A 165 -0.28 29.56 11.46
N ILE A 166 0.55 28.64 10.94
CA ILE A 166 0.43 27.22 11.20
C ILE A 166 1.57 26.74 12.08
N VAL A 167 1.24 26.15 13.21
CA VAL A 167 2.19 25.46 14.08
C VAL A 167 2.12 23.97 13.82
N TYR A 168 3.20 23.38 13.38
CA TYR A 168 3.32 21.95 13.11
C TYR A 168 4.00 21.24 14.28
N LEU A 169 3.52 20.04 14.61
CA LEU A 169 4.11 19.12 15.58
C LEU A 169 4.45 17.80 14.90
N ALA A 170 5.68 17.32 15.09
CA ALA A 170 6.11 16.00 14.65
C ALA A 170 6.18 15.03 15.83
N VAL A 171 5.53 13.88 15.71
CA VAL A 171 5.42 12.87 16.78
C VAL A 171 5.87 11.50 16.26
N ASP A 172 6.73 10.81 17.02
CA ASP A 172 7.10 9.41 16.80
C ASP A 172 6.04 8.49 17.43
N PRO A 173 5.19 7.82 16.62
CA PRO A 173 4.09 7.00 17.11
C PRO A 173 4.50 5.54 17.41
N LYS A 174 5.77 5.17 17.21
CA LYS A 174 6.27 3.78 17.30
C LYS A 174 5.48 2.81 16.44
N GLU A 175 4.89 1.78 16.99
CA GLU A 175 4.14 0.74 16.28
C GLU A 175 2.70 1.15 15.90
N ALA A 176 2.23 2.33 16.35
CA ALA A 176 0.92 2.86 16.01
C ALA A 176 0.98 3.80 14.78
N MET A 177 -0.16 4.07 14.14
CA MET A 177 -0.29 5.16 13.17
C MET A 177 -0.27 6.53 13.86
N GLY A 178 -0.93 6.66 15.00
CA GLY A 178 -0.80 7.78 15.92
C GLY A 178 -1.83 8.90 15.79
N ALA A 179 -2.91 8.74 15.03
CA ALA A 179 -3.89 9.79 14.77
C ALA A 179 -4.48 10.40 16.06
N ASN A 180 -5.11 9.57 16.89
CA ASN A 180 -5.75 10.05 18.14
C ASN A 180 -4.72 10.63 19.12
N MET A 181 -3.54 10.01 19.20
CA MET A 181 -2.43 10.48 20.03
C MET A 181 -2.01 11.89 19.62
N LEU A 182 -1.80 12.10 18.33
CA LEU A 182 -1.35 13.38 17.79
C LEU A 182 -2.40 14.46 17.99
N ASN A 183 -3.70 14.15 17.76
CA ASN A 183 -4.79 15.09 18.02
C ASN A 183 -4.84 15.50 19.52
N THR A 184 -4.73 14.54 20.44
CA THR A 184 -4.68 14.82 21.90
C THR A 184 -3.49 15.74 22.26
N MET A 185 -2.31 15.49 21.67
CA MET A 185 -1.14 16.34 21.89
C MET A 185 -1.34 17.76 21.36
N LEU A 186 -1.91 17.91 20.15
CA LEU A 186 -2.17 19.21 19.53
C LEU A 186 -3.21 20.01 20.32
N GLU A 187 -4.30 19.36 20.72
CA GLU A 187 -5.35 19.98 21.54
C GLU A 187 -4.79 20.51 22.87
N ALA A 188 -3.89 19.77 23.52
CA ALA A 188 -3.24 20.18 24.75
C ALA A 188 -2.32 21.42 24.60
N LEU A 189 -1.81 21.68 23.40
CA LEU A 189 -0.96 22.83 23.09
C LEU A 189 -1.76 24.09 22.73
N THR A 190 -3.03 23.95 22.38
CA THR A 190 -3.82 24.99 21.72
C THR A 190 -3.89 26.27 22.54
N ASP A 191 -4.22 26.20 23.84
CA ASP A 191 -4.34 27.38 24.70
C ASP A 191 -3.00 28.12 24.85
N ARG A 192 -1.92 27.38 25.07
CA ARG A 192 -0.59 27.98 25.19
C ARG A 192 -0.13 28.66 23.90
N ILE A 193 -0.42 28.06 22.76
CA ILE A 193 -0.09 28.63 21.44
C ILE A 193 -0.91 29.89 21.17
N GLN A 194 -2.20 29.94 21.59
CA GLN A 194 -3.03 31.16 21.51
C GLN A 194 -2.42 32.29 22.37
N GLU A 195 -2.01 31.99 23.61
CA GLU A 195 -1.34 32.98 24.48
C GLU A 195 -0.07 33.56 23.84
N LEU A 196 0.79 32.69 23.26
CA LEU A 196 2.05 33.08 22.65
C LEU A 196 1.85 33.89 21.37
N SER A 197 0.84 33.57 20.59
CA SER A 197 0.57 34.18 19.28
C SER A 197 -0.29 35.44 19.36
N GLY A 198 -1.15 35.55 20.36
CA GLY A 198 -2.22 36.55 20.43
C GLY A 198 -3.37 36.30 19.42
N GLY A 199 -3.32 35.18 18.69
CA GLY A 199 -4.34 34.78 17.71
C GLY A 199 -5.34 33.76 18.28
N GLN A 200 -6.22 33.27 17.40
CA GLN A 200 -7.25 32.30 17.73
C GLN A 200 -7.00 30.98 16.98
N ALA A 201 -7.05 29.86 17.68
CA ALA A 201 -6.96 28.55 17.05
C ALA A 201 -8.26 28.21 16.30
N LEU A 202 -8.13 28.00 15.00
CA LEU A 202 -9.23 27.56 14.15
C LEU A 202 -9.44 26.05 14.27
N MET A 203 -8.34 25.28 14.26
CA MET A 203 -8.35 23.81 14.38
C MET A 203 -7.00 23.29 14.85
N ALA A 204 -7.02 22.09 15.42
CA ALA A 204 -5.84 21.32 15.82
C ALA A 204 -6.05 19.87 15.38
N ILE A 205 -5.33 19.41 14.35
CA ILE A 205 -5.60 18.11 13.69
C ILE A 205 -4.34 17.51 13.06
N LEU A 206 -4.29 16.18 12.93
CA LEU A 206 -3.25 15.50 12.17
C LEU A 206 -3.29 15.86 10.68
N SER A 207 -2.13 15.74 10.01
CA SER A 207 -2.03 15.75 8.55
C SER A 207 -1.74 14.34 8.02
N ASN A 208 -2.44 13.94 6.97
CA ASN A 208 -2.14 12.70 6.25
C ASN A 208 -0.93 12.83 5.30
N LEU A 209 -0.45 14.06 5.03
CA LEU A 209 0.79 14.27 4.28
C LEU A 209 2.00 14.03 5.19
N ALA A 210 2.27 12.74 5.45
CA ALA A 210 3.30 12.28 6.38
C ALA A 210 4.71 12.31 5.75
N THR A 211 5.20 13.48 5.35
CA THR A 211 6.54 13.66 4.72
C THR A 211 7.70 13.28 5.63
N ARG A 212 7.45 13.11 6.93
CA ARG A 212 8.41 12.60 7.91
C ARG A 212 8.23 11.11 8.25
N SER A 213 7.47 10.38 7.40
CA SER A 213 7.30 8.90 7.46
C SER A 213 7.60 8.29 6.09
N LEU A 214 8.68 8.72 5.45
CA LEU A 214 9.07 8.25 4.12
C LEU A 214 9.74 6.88 4.18
N VAL A 215 9.37 6.02 3.24
CA VAL A 215 10.03 4.75 2.96
C VAL A 215 10.47 4.71 1.51
N SER A 216 11.67 4.18 1.26
CA SER A 216 12.15 3.83 -0.08
C SER A 216 12.24 2.32 -0.23
N ALA A 217 11.86 1.81 -1.40
CA ALA A 217 12.16 0.45 -1.83
C ALA A 217 12.90 0.50 -3.18
N ARG A 218 13.91 -0.37 -3.33
CA ARG A 218 14.77 -0.45 -4.51
C ARG A 218 14.95 -1.89 -4.95
N CYS A 219 15.15 -2.09 -6.25
CA CYS A 219 15.57 -3.37 -6.81
C CYS A 219 16.45 -3.16 -8.04
N ALA A 220 17.28 -4.17 -8.33
CA ALA A 220 18.07 -4.23 -9.55
C ALA A 220 17.71 -5.53 -10.29
N ILE A 221 17.22 -5.43 -11.53
CA ILE A 221 16.75 -6.57 -12.31
C ILE A 221 17.74 -6.87 -13.44
N ASP A 222 18.29 -8.08 -13.46
CA ASP A 222 19.16 -8.52 -14.54
C ASP A 222 18.39 -8.55 -15.87
N PHE A 223 18.98 -8.08 -16.96
CA PHE A 223 18.36 -8.09 -18.29
C PHE A 223 17.92 -9.48 -18.73
N LYS A 224 18.69 -10.55 -18.38
CA LYS A 224 18.30 -11.95 -18.62
C LYS A 224 16.97 -12.37 -17.99
N ALA A 225 16.48 -11.62 -16.97
CA ALA A 225 15.16 -11.83 -16.37
C ALA A 225 14.04 -11.12 -17.14
N LEU A 226 14.37 -10.13 -17.98
CA LEU A 226 13.41 -9.42 -18.84
C LEU A 226 13.10 -10.23 -20.11
N SER A 227 14.13 -10.75 -20.80
CA SER A 227 14.01 -11.66 -21.93
C SER A 227 15.21 -12.61 -22.03
N ARG A 228 15.00 -13.78 -22.69
CA ARG A 228 16.08 -14.70 -23.05
C ARG A 228 16.90 -14.19 -24.23
N ASN A 229 16.33 -13.35 -25.10
CA ASN A 229 17.04 -12.66 -26.16
C ASN A 229 17.71 -11.40 -25.58
N PRO A 230 19.05 -11.26 -25.66
CA PRO A 230 19.76 -10.11 -25.09
C PRO A 230 19.37 -8.76 -25.71
N GLU A 231 19.14 -8.70 -27.02
CA GLU A 231 18.75 -7.47 -27.72
C GLU A 231 17.34 -7.03 -27.29
N GLU A 232 16.40 -7.97 -27.24
CA GLU A 232 15.05 -7.72 -26.73
C GLU A 232 15.07 -7.27 -25.26
N ALA A 233 15.95 -7.85 -24.42
CA ALA A 233 16.07 -7.47 -23.02
C ALA A 233 16.53 -6.01 -22.86
N ILE A 234 17.49 -5.56 -23.68
CA ILE A 234 17.96 -4.16 -23.71
C ILE A 234 16.82 -3.24 -24.13
N GLU A 235 16.12 -3.59 -25.21
CA GLU A 235 15.00 -2.81 -25.72
C GLU A 235 13.86 -2.68 -24.68
N ILE A 236 13.49 -3.78 -24.00
CA ILE A 236 12.48 -3.76 -22.94
C ILE A 236 12.92 -2.83 -21.81
N ALA A 237 14.19 -2.93 -21.35
CA ALA A 237 14.72 -2.09 -20.28
C ALA A 237 14.67 -0.61 -20.65
N HIS A 238 15.10 -0.25 -21.86
CA HIS A 238 15.06 1.11 -22.36
C HIS A 238 13.61 1.65 -22.46
N ARG A 239 12.68 0.87 -23.01
CA ARG A 239 11.27 1.26 -23.10
C ARG A 239 10.61 1.41 -21.73
N MET A 240 10.98 0.61 -20.74
CA MET A 240 10.50 0.76 -19.37
C MET A 240 11.01 2.05 -18.73
N GLU A 241 12.26 2.43 -18.98
CA GLU A 241 12.80 3.73 -18.55
C GLU A 241 12.02 4.88 -19.17
N LEU A 242 11.79 4.87 -20.50
CA LEU A 242 10.99 5.88 -21.19
C LEU A 242 9.56 5.97 -20.65
N ALA A 243 8.91 4.84 -20.40
CA ALA A 243 7.57 4.79 -19.82
C ALA A 243 7.52 5.36 -18.37
N SER A 244 8.60 5.18 -17.61
CA SER A 244 8.77 5.80 -16.29
C SER A 244 8.99 7.31 -16.40
N GLN A 245 9.81 7.75 -17.36
CA GLN A 245 10.03 9.19 -17.64
C GLN A 245 8.75 9.89 -18.07
N LEU A 246 7.93 9.24 -18.92
CA LEU A 246 6.64 9.78 -19.32
C LEU A 246 5.72 10.06 -18.12
N ALA A 247 5.70 9.18 -17.11
CA ALA A 247 4.92 9.40 -15.90
C ALA A 247 5.45 10.55 -15.01
N LYS A 248 6.66 11.07 -15.27
CA LYS A 248 7.19 12.26 -14.59
C LYS A 248 6.77 13.57 -15.22
N VAL A 249 6.42 13.55 -16.51
CA VAL A 249 6.16 14.78 -17.29
C VAL A 249 4.70 14.93 -17.69
N ASP A 250 3.93 13.82 -17.70
CA ASP A 250 2.51 13.82 -18.06
C ASP A 250 1.64 13.41 -16.86
N PRO A 251 0.83 14.32 -16.28
CA PRO A 251 -0.07 14.02 -15.18
C PRO A 251 -1.11 12.94 -15.49
N TYR A 252 -1.62 12.85 -16.74
CA TYR A 252 -2.56 11.80 -17.12
C TYR A 252 -1.91 10.41 -17.04
N ARG A 253 -0.66 10.30 -17.52
CA ARG A 253 0.10 9.06 -17.38
C ARG A 253 0.44 8.78 -15.92
N ALA A 254 0.84 9.80 -15.16
CA ALA A 254 1.16 9.69 -13.74
C ALA A 254 -0.01 9.15 -12.91
N ALA A 255 -1.25 9.61 -13.16
CA ALA A 255 -2.43 9.13 -12.46
C ALA A 255 -2.64 7.61 -12.62
N THR A 256 -2.55 7.11 -13.86
CA THR A 256 -2.67 5.68 -14.15
C THR A 256 -1.45 4.88 -13.63
N HIS A 257 -0.26 5.47 -13.69
CA HIS A 257 0.97 4.88 -13.15
C HIS A 257 0.88 4.65 -11.64
N ASN A 258 0.45 5.67 -10.91
CA ASN A 258 0.30 5.59 -9.45
C ASN A 258 -0.87 4.70 -9.04
N LYS A 259 -2.02 4.74 -9.75
CA LYS A 259 -3.12 3.78 -9.52
C LYS A 259 -2.61 2.34 -9.62
N GLY A 260 -1.77 2.04 -10.63
CA GLY A 260 -1.16 0.72 -10.78
C GLY A 260 -0.26 0.33 -9.60
N ILE A 261 0.46 1.27 -8.99
CA ILE A 261 1.24 1.07 -7.75
C ILE A 261 0.29 0.76 -6.58
N PHE A 262 -0.79 1.53 -6.46
CA PHE A 262 -1.76 1.40 -5.38
C PHE A 262 -2.61 0.13 -5.45
N ASN A 263 -2.79 -0.48 -6.60
CA ASN A 263 -3.38 -1.82 -6.70
C ASN A 263 -2.69 -2.83 -5.76
N GLY A 264 -1.36 -2.75 -5.62
CA GLY A 264 -0.62 -3.60 -4.69
C GLY A 264 -0.62 -3.05 -3.26
N ILE A 265 -0.33 -1.74 -3.10
CA ILE A 265 -0.23 -1.10 -1.79
C ILE A 265 -1.53 -1.26 -1.01
N ASP A 266 -2.67 -0.88 -1.59
CA ASP A 266 -3.97 -0.93 -0.93
C ASP A 266 -4.36 -2.36 -0.56
N ALA A 267 -4.07 -3.32 -1.45
CA ALA A 267 -4.36 -4.72 -1.18
C ALA A 267 -3.67 -5.24 0.09
N LEU A 268 -2.43 -4.82 0.37
CA LEU A 268 -1.72 -5.21 1.58
C LEU A 268 -2.08 -4.33 2.78
N VAL A 269 -2.30 -3.03 2.57
CA VAL A 269 -2.75 -2.10 3.61
C VAL A 269 -4.10 -2.55 4.18
N LEU A 270 -5.06 -2.92 3.32
CA LEU A 270 -6.35 -3.52 3.72
C LEU A 270 -6.15 -4.86 4.45
N ALA A 271 -5.33 -5.76 3.90
CA ALA A 271 -5.08 -7.06 4.50
C ALA A 271 -4.48 -6.95 5.92
N THR A 272 -3.73 -5.89 6.21
CA THR A 272 -3.11 -5.62 7.52
C THR A 272 -3.92 -4.70 8.42
N GLY A 273 -5.15 -4.35 8.03
CA GLY A 273 -6.08 -3.54 8.83
C GLY A 273 -5.65 -2.08 8.99
N ASN A 274 -4.83 -1.57 8.09
CA ASN A 274 -4.39 -0.18 8.06
C ASN A 274 -5.34 0.72 7.26
N ASP A 275 -5.26 2.03 7.46
CA ASP A 275 -6.08 3.02 6.76
C ASP A 275 -5.53 3.32 5.37
N TRP A 276 -6.05 2.62 4.36
CA TRP A 276 -5.66 2.79 2.96
C TRP A 276 -5.96 4.20 2.42
N ARG A 277 -7.03 4.86 2.91
CA ARG A 277 -7.41 6.22 2.48
C ARG A 277 -6.39 7.25 2.94
N ALA A 278 -5.89 7.12 4.17
CA ALA A 278 -4.81 7.97 4.69
C ALA A 278 -3.51 7.78 3.90
N ILE A 279 -3.18 6.53 3.55
CA ILE A 279 -1.98 6.19 2.76
C ILE A 279 -2.09 6.78 1.35
N GLU A 280 -3.23 6.58 0.65
CA GLU A 280 -3.45 7.18 -0.66
C GLU A 280 -3.37 8.70 -0.63
N ALA A 281 -4.13 9.35 0.28
CA ALA A 281 -4.15 10.80 0.40
C ALA A 281 -2.74 11.38 0.59
N GLY A 282 -1.96 10.80 1.50
CA GLY A 282 -0.58 11.20 1.78
C GLY A 282 0.33 11.02 0.57
N ALA A 283 0.26 9.89 -0.10
CA ALA A 283 1.12 9.59 -1.24
C ALA A 283 0.76 10.39 -2.49
N HIS A 284 -0.52 10.63 -2.78
CA HIS A 284 -0.94 11.49 -3.89
C HIS A 284 -0.56 12.95 -3.65
N ALA A 285 -0.72 13.46 -2.43
CA ALA A 285 -0.23 14.79 -2.07
C ALA A 285 1.31 14.88 -2.21
N TYR A 286 2.04 13.84 -1.79
CA TYR A 286 3.48 13.75 -1.97
C TYR A 286 3.90 13.73 -3.46
N ALA A 287 3.17 13.00 -4.31
CA ALA A 287 3.39 12.97 -5.75
C ALA A 287 3.20 14.34 -6.42
N ALA A 288 2.44 15.24 -5.81
CA ALA A 288 2.15 16.59 -6.31
C ALA A 288 2.98 17.69 -5.64
N GLN A 289 3.83 17.38 -4.65
CA GLN A 289 4.54 18.39 -3.83
C GLN A 289 5.46 19.33 -4.61
N SER A 290 5.90 18.94 -5.81
CA SER A 290 6.72 19.78 -6.70
C SER A 290 5.91 20.78 -7.55
N GLY A 291 4.59 20.93 -7.30
CA GLY A 291 3.67 21.74 -8.08
C GLY A 291 3.07 21.04 -9.29
N SER A 292 3.47 19.81 -9.59
CA SER A 292 2.90 18.97 -10.65
C SER A 292 2.82 17.54 -10.19
N TYR A 293 1.69 16.87 -10.51
CA TYR A 293 1.48 15.46 -10.15
C TYR A 293 2.36 14.54 -10.99
N LYS A 294 3.14 13.66 -10.35
CA LYS A 294 4.14 12.80 -10.99
C LYS A 294 4.04 11.35 -10.53
N GLY A 295 4.62 10.45 -11.32
CA GLY A 295 4.82 9.05 -10.93
C GLY A 295 5.69 8.92 -9.68
N LEU A 296 5.28 8.08 -8.75
CA LEU A 296 5.96 7.81 -7.47
C LEU A 296 7.19 6.91 -7.61
N SER A 297 7.27 6.14 -8.69
CA SER A 297 8.41 5.24 -8.97
C SER A 297 9.30 5.78 -10.08
N HIS A 298 10.53 5.26 -10.11
CA HIS A 298 11.53 5.57 -11.13
C HIS A 298 12.25 4.30 -11.58
N TRP A 299 12.44 4.17 -12.92
CA TRP A 299 13.19 3.09 -13.53
C TRP A 299 14.29 3.65 -14.42
N THR A 300 15.51 3.09 -14.31
CA THR A 300 16.69 3.49 -15.08
C THR A 300 17.37 2.25 -15.65
N SER A 301 17.65 2.27 -16.94
CA SER A 301 18.38 1.21 -17.65
C SER A 301 19.88 1.48 -17.63
N HIS A 302 20.66 0.49 -17.24
CA HIS A 302 22.13 0.50 -17.24
C HIS A 302 22.64 -0.62 -18.14
N PRO A 303 22.76 -0.40 -19.46
CA PRO A 303 23.19 -1.43 -20.42
C PRO A 303 24.57 -2.01 -20.16
N GLU A 304 25.51 -1.20 -19.66
CA GLU A 304 26.87 -1.58 -19.30
C GLU A 304 26.90 -2.59 -18.14
N GLU A 305 25.99 -2.47 -17.17
CA GLU A 305 25.81 -3.41 -16.07
C GLU A 305 24.82 -4.53 -16.38
N LYS A 306 24.12 -4.42 -17.52
CA LYS A 306 23.01 -5.31 -17.93
C LYS A 306 21.91 -5.40 -16.88
N LYS A 307 21.56 -4.25 -16.28
CA LYS A 307 20.58 -4.11 -15.19
C LYS A 307 19.58 -3.01 -15.45
N LEU A 308 18.35 -3.25 -14.99
CA LEU A 308 17.29 -2.26 -14.84
C LEU A 308 17.10 -1.99 -13.36
N TYR A 309 17.33 -0.76 -12.93
CA TYR A 309 17.15 -0.32 -11.55
C TYR A 309 15.77 0.29 -11.38
N GLY A 310 15.08 -0.09 -10.31
CA GLY A 310 13.79 0.45 -9.91
C GLY A 310 13.83 1.01 -8.50
N GLU A 311 13.17 2.14 -8.31
CA GLU A 311 13.05 2.80 -7.02
C GLU A 311 11.64 3.40 -6.84
N ILE A 312 11.14 3.36 -5.62
CA ILE A 312 9.96 4.10 -5.16
C ILE A 312 10.26 4.74 -3.82
N THR A 313 9.77 5.98 -3.61
CA THR A 313 9.80 6.65 -2.31
C THR A 313 8.46 7.33 -2.08
N LEU A 314 7.82 7.04 -0.93
CA LEU A 314 6.51 7.58 -0.58
C LEU A 314 6.29 7.58 0.94
N PRO A 315 5.33 8.40 1.45
CA PRO A 315 4.89 8.31 2.83
C PRO A 315 4.19 6.97 3.10
N MET A 316 4.55 6.32 4.22
CA MET A 316 3.97 5.03 4.61
C MET A 316 3.78 4.94 6.14
N PRO A 317 2.89 5.76 6.72
CA PRO A 317 2.65 5.79 8.16
C PRO A 317 1.72 4.65 8.62
N VAL A 318 2.13 3.40 8.37
CA VAL A 318 1.36 2.21 8.76
C VAL A 318 1.59 1.82 10.21
N ALA A 319 0.67 1.04 10.75
CA ALA A 319 0.70 0.51 12.11
C ALA A 319 0.73 -1.02 12.12
N THR A 320 1.27 -1.59 13.19
CA THR A 320 1.14 -3.02 13.53
C THR A 320 0.38 -3.24 14.83
N LYS A 321 0.11 -2.16 15.56
CA LYS A 321 -0.63 -2.19 16.83
C LYS A 321 -1.54 -0.96 16.95
N GLY A 322 -2.66 -1.18 17.64
CA GLY A 322 -3.65 -0.13 17.89
C GLY A 322 -4.78 -0.09 16.86
N GLY A 323 -5.74 0.80 17.09
CA GLY A 323 -6.94 0.87 16.26
C GLY A 323 -7.74 -0.43 16.23
N SER A 324 -8.26 -0.80 15.07
CA SER A 324 -9.04 -2.03 14.85
C SER A 324 -8.20 -3.26 14.44
N ILE A 325 -6.87 -3.15 14.36
CA ILE A 325 -5.97 -4.22 13.85
C ILE A 325 -6.19 -5.55 14.58
N GLY A 326 -6.40 -5.53 15.89
CA GLY A 326 -6.61 -6.74 16.69
C GLY A 326 -8.02 -7.32 16.67
N LEU A 327 -9.01 -6.65 16.04
CA LEU A 327 -10.42 -7.03 16.09
C LEU A 327 -10.87 -7.95 14.95
N ASN A 328 -10.18 -7.89 13.81
CA ASN A 328 -10.50 -8.73 12.67
C ASN A 328 -9.58 -9.96 12.64
N PRO A 329 -10.13 -11.20 12.75
CA PRO A 329 -9.34 -12.42 12.75
C PRO A 329 -8.46 -12.59 11.49
N THR A 330 -8.98 -12.20 10.32
CA THR A 330 -8.23 -12.30 9.04
C THR A 330 -7.04 -11.33 9.01
N VAL A 331 -7.15 -10.16 9.66
CA VAL A 331 -6.03 -9.22 9.82
C VAL A 331 -4.92 -9.85 10.69
N GLN A 332 -5.28 -10.56 11.76
CA GLN A 332 -4.30 -11.27 12.59
C GLN A 332 -3.58 -12.35 11.79
N VAL A 333 -4.32 -13.12 10.97
CA VAL A 333 -3.73 -14.09 10.02
C VAL A 333 -2.74 -13.41 9.07
N SER A 334 -3.06 -12.20 8.58
CA SER A 334 -2.15 -11.43 7.71
C SER A 334 -0.84 -11.07 8.40
N HIS A 335 -0.89 -10.58 9.63
CA HIS A 335 0.32 -10.28 10.40
C HIS A 335 1.16 -11.52 10.67
N ARG A 336 0.51 -12.65 10.95
CA ARG A 336 1.18 -13.95 11.10
C ARG A 336 1.89 -14.40 9.82
N LEU A 337 1.22 -14.34 8.67
CA LEU A 337 1.79 -14.68 7.35
C LEU A 337 3.02 -13.83 7.01
N LEU A 338 3.02 -12.56 7.44
CA LEU A 338 4.15 -11.64 7.30
C LEU A 338 5.28 -11.89 8.32
N GLY A 339 5.06 -12.78 9.30
CA GLY A 339 6.01 -13.09 10.36
C GLY A 339 6.11 -12.02 11.42
N GLU A 340 4.99 -11.40 11.79
CA GLU A 340 4.83 -10.36 12.82
C GLU A 340 5.81 -9.18 12.65
N PRO A 341 5.78 -8.48 11.50
CA PRO A 341 6.72 -7.41 11.23
C PRO A 341 6.51 -6.24 12.20
N SER A 342 7.56 -5.48 12.47
CA SER A 342 7.45 -4.14 13.02
C SER A 342 6.82 -3.17 12.00
N ALA A 343 6.32 -2.03 12.46
CA ALA A 343 5.76 -1.02 11.55
C ALA A 343 6.78 -0.51 10.52
N ILE A 344 8.07 -0.47 10.88
CA ILE A 344 9.18 -0.15 9.97
C ILE A 344 9.32 -1.22 8.88
N GLU A 345 9.34 -2.50 9.27
CA GLU A 345 9.42 -3.61 8.31
C GLU A 345 8.19 -3.65 7.41
N LEU A 346 6.97 -3.47 7.98
CA LEU A 346 5.72 -3.46 7.23
C LEU A 346 5.71 -2.34 6.17
N ALA A 347 6.16 -1.13 6.50
CA ALA A 347 6.30 -0.03 5.54
C ALA A 347 7.20 -0.42 4.36
N GLY A 348 8.35 -1.04 4.63
CA GLY A 348 9.28 -1.54 3.60
C GLY A 348 8.67 -2.65 2.73
N ILE A 349 7.91 -3.56 3.33
CA ILE A 349 7.21 -4.65 2.62
C ILE A 349 6.16 -4.06 1.66
N ILE A 350 5.35 -3.11 2.13
CA ILE A 350 4.31 -2.46 1.32
C ILE A 350 4.93 -1.68 0.16
N ALA A 351 5.99 -0.90 0.40
CA ALA A 351 6.69 -0.17 -0.66
C ALA A 351 7.30 -1.13 -1.72
N SER A 352 7.84 -2.28 -1.29
CA SER A 352 8.35 -3.32 -2.20
C SER A 352 7.25 -3.92 -3.07
N LEU A 353 6.04 -4.13 -2.50
CA LEU A 353 4.88 -4.60 -3.26
C LEU A 353 4.43 -3.55 -4.29
N GLY A 354 4.38 -2.27 -3.91
CA GLY A 354 4.08 -1.17 -4.84
C GLY A 354 5.04 -1.11 -6.02
N LEU A 355 6.35 -1.26 -5.76
CA LEU A 355 7.37 -1.28 -6.81
C LEU A 355 7.26 -2.53 -7.70
N ALA A 356 6.97 -3.70 -7.13
CA ALA A 356 6.72 -4.94 -7.89
C ALA A 356 5.50 -4.79 -8.80
N GLN A 357 4.41 -4.24 -8.29
CA GLN A 357 3.18 -4.01 -9.04
C GLN A 357 3.42 -3.07 -10.23
N ASN A 358 4.17 -2.00 -10.00
CA ASN A 358 4.56 -1.06 -11.04
C ASN A 358 5.45 -1.70 -12.12
N PHE A 359 6.45 -2.49 -11.72
CA PHE A 359 7.29 -3.25 -12.65
C PHE A 359 6.46 -4.12 -13.59
N ALA A 360 5.54 -4.91 -13.05
CA ALA A 360 4.70 -5.81 -13.83
C ALA A 360 3.86 -5.04 -14.85
N ALA A 361 3.25 -3.92 -14.43
CA ALA A 361 2.44 -3.06 -15.30
C ALA A 361 3.27 -2.44 -16.42
N LEU A 362 4.44 -1.84 -16.10
CA LEU A 362 5.31 -1.23 -17.12
C LEU A 362 5.83 -2.28 -18.10
N LYS A 363 6.30 -3.43 -17.61
CA LYS A 363 6.76 -4.52 -18.49
C LYS A 363 5.66 -4.97 -19.45
N ALA A 364 4.44 -5.16 -18.98
CA ALA A 364 3.31 -5.54 -19.83
C ALA A 364 3.00 -4.46 -20.88
N LEU A 365 2.98 -3.18 -20.48
CA LEU A 365 2.70 -2.04 -21.39
C LEU A 365 3.71 -1.94 -22.53
N VAL A 366 5.00 -2.17 -22.27
CA VAL A 366 6.06 -2.00 -23.27
C VAL A 366 6.34 -3.26 -24.09
N THR A 367 5.68 -4.40 -23.77
CA THR A 367 5.83 -5.67 -24.48
C THR A 367 4.53 -6.11 -25.17
N THR A 368 3.76 -6.99 -24.54
CA THR A 368 2.55 -7.62 -25.12
C THR A 368 1.30 -6.74 -25.04
N GLY A 369 1.35 -5.66 -24.26
CA GLY A 369 0.18 -4.86 -23.88
C GLY A 369 -0.63 -5.48 -22.73
N ILE A 370 -1.34 -4.62 -22.00
CA ILE A 370 -2.11 -5.02 -20.81
C ILE A 370 -3.29 -5.92 -21.20
N GLN A 371 -3.95 -5.66 -22.34
CA GLN A 371 -5.17 -6.38 -22.74
C GLN A 371 -4.97 -7.87 -22.93
N ALA A 372 -3.82 -8.31 -23.45
CA ALA A 372 -3.56 -9.73 -23.69
C ALA A 372 -3.56 -10.56 -22.39
N GLY A 373 -3.06 -10.00 -21.29
CA GLY A 373 -3.09 -10.63 -19.96
C GLY A 373 -4.47 -10.60 -19.29
N HIS A 374 -5.20 -9.50 -19.45
CA HIS A 374 -6.52 -9.29 -18.85
C HIS A 374 -7.64 -10.08 -19.54
N MET A 375 -7.55 -10.32 -20.85
CA MET A 375 -8.61 -11.01 -21.61
C MET A 375 -8.99 -12.37 -21.04
N LYS A 376 -8.01 -13.17 -20.60
CA LYS A 376 -8.29 -14.51 -20.05
C LYS A 376 -9.04 -14.46 -18.72
N LEU A 377 -8.72 -13.48 -17.87
CA LEU A 377 -9.37 -13.29 -16.57
C LEU A 377 -10.76 -12.66 -16.74
N GLN A 378 -10.87 -11.69 -17.65
CA GLN A 378 -12.15 -11.11 -18.02
C GLN A 378 -13.09 -12.14 -18.65
N ALA A 379 -12.56 -13.08 -19.47
CA ALA A 379 -13.33 -14.21 -19.99
C ALA A 379 -13.89 -15.09 -18.86
N ARG A 380 -13.11 -15.31 -17.79
CA ARG A 380 -13.57 -16.06 -16.62
C ARG A 380 -14.70 -15.34 -15.88
N SER A 381 -14.56 -14.04 -15.67
CA SER A 381 -15.62 -13.22 -15.07
C SER A 381 -16.89 -13.21 -15.92
N LEU A 382 -16.77 -13.08 -17.25
CA LEU A 382 -17.90 -13.16 -18.16
C LEU A 382 -18.56 -14.53 -18.13
N ALA A 383 -17.80 -15.62 -18.04
CA ALA A 383 -18.34 -16.97 -17.93
C ALA A 383 -19.17 -17.15 -16.64
N LEU A 384 -18.67 -16.65 -15.51
CA LEU A 384 -19.39 -16.68 -14.24
C LEU A 384 -20.66 -15.81 -14.28
N LEU A 385 -20.57 -14.59 -14.82
CA LEU A 385 -21.73 -13.69 -15.01
C LEU A 385 -22.79 -14.27 -15.96
N ALA A 386 -22.37 -15.08 -16.94
CA ALA A 386 -23.28 -15.82 -17.82
C ALA A 386 -24.00 -16.99 -17.11
N GLY A 387 -23.61 -17.33 -15.88
CA GLY A 387 -24.18 -18.42 -15.11
C GLY A 387 -23.53 -19.78 -15.37
N ALA A 388 -22.28 -19.82 -15.81
CA ALA A 388 -21.55 -21.08 -15.99
C ALA A 388 -21.22 -21.71 -14.62
N LYS A 389 -21.41 -23.02 -14.51
CA LYS A 389 -20.94 -23.82 -13.39
C LYS A 389 -19.41 -23.92 -13.41
N GLU A 390 -18.81 -24.22 -12.26
CA GLU A 390 -17.33 -24.27 -12.11
C GLU A 390 -16.68 -25.20 -13.16
N GLU A 391 -17.27 -26.34 -13.46
CA GLU A 391 -16.84 -27.32 -14.46
C GLU A 391 -16.93 -26.81 -15.90
N GLU A 392 -17.86 -25.89 -16.19
CA GLU A 392 -18.10 -25.32 -17.53
C GLU A 392 -17.15 -24.16 -17.84
N VAL A 393 -16.67 -23.44 -16.79
CA VAL A 393 -15.86 -22.23 -16.94
C VAL A 393 -14.62 -22.43 -17.83
N PRO A 394 -13.79 -23.49 -17.70
CA PRO A 394 -12.60 -23.63 -18.53
C PRO A 394 -12.90 -23.74 -20.03
N ARG A 395 -13.97 -24.48 -20.39
CA ARG A 395 -14.39 -24.65 -21.81
C ARG A 395 -14.99 -23.37 -22.36
N LEU A 396 -15.84 -22.69 -21.59
CA LEU A 396 -16.46 -21.43 -22.01
C LEU A 396 -15.41 -20.31 -22.16
N VAL A 397 -14.43 -20.22 -21.28
CA VAL A 397 -13.30 -19.28 -21.38
C VAL A 397 -12.51 -19.50 -22.66
N SER A 398 -12.19 -20.76 -23.02
CA SER A 398 -11.49 -21.07 -24.27
C SER A 398 -12.27 -20.58 -25.48
N GLN A 399 -13.56 -20.87 -25.53
CA GLN A 399 -14.44 -20.44 -26.63
C GLN A 399 -14.61 -18.92 -26.70
N LEU A 400 -14.72 -18.23 -25.55
CA LEU A 400 -14.79 -16.77 -25.50
C LEU A 400 -13.54 -16.08 -26.06
N LEU A 401 -12.35 -16.64 -25.82
CA LEU A 401 -11.10 -16.09 -26.32
C LEU A 401 -10.96 -16.21 -27.86
N GLU A 402 -11.63 -17.20 -28.45
CA GLU A 402 -11.59 -17.47 -29.90
C GLU A 402 -12.71 -16.78 -30.67
N ASN A 403 -13.80 -16.36 -29.99
CA ASN A 403 -15.01 -15.83 -30.61
C ASN A 403 -15.28 -14.36 -30.24
N LYS A 404 -15.42 -13.51 -31.24
CA LYS A 404 -15.85 -12.11 -31.06
C LYS A 404 -17.37 -11.98 -31.32
N PRO A 405 -18.04 -11.00 -30.71
CA PRO A 405 -17.54 -9.98 -29.77
C PRO A 405 -17.31 -10.59 -28.37
N PHE A 406 -16.37 -9.98 -27.62
CA PHE A 406 -16.01 -10.39 -26.28
C PHE A 406 -16.90 -9.67 -25.24
N ASN A 407 -18.08 -10.20 -24.99
CA ASN A 407 -19.10 -9.62 -24.12
C ASN A 407 -19.96 -10.69 -23.44
N LEU A 408 -20.85 -10.26 -22.53
CA LEU A 408 -21.74 -11.14 -21.75
C LEU A 408 -22.74 -11.88 -22.64
N GLU A 409 -23.32 -11.24 -23.66
CA GLU A 409 -24.28 -11.83 -24.57
C GLU A 409 -23.68 -13.03 -25.32
N LYS A 410 -22.44 -12.86 -25.82
CA LYS A 410 -21.71 -13.95 -26.45
C LYS A 410 -21.39 -15.07 -25.47
N ALA A 411 -21.03 -14.74 -24.23
CA ALA A 411 -20.80 -15.75 -23.18
C ALA A 411 -22.07 -16.57 -22.90
N GLN A 412 -23.22 -15.95 -22.80
CA GLN A 412 -24.51 -16.62 -22.62
C GLN A 412 -24.87 -17.52 -23.80
N THR A 413 -24.66 -17.05 -25.04
CA THR A 413 -24.90 -17.84 -26.26
C THR A 413 -24.03 -19.10 -26.30
N LEU A 414 -22.70 -18.93 -26.07
CA LEU A 414 -21.76 -20.03 -26.06
C LEU A 414 -22.05 -21.03 -24.90
N LEU A 415 -22.49 -20.55 -23.75
CA LEU A 415 -22.88 -21.41 -22.64
C LEU A 415 -24.13 -22.26 -22.98
N GLN A 416 -25.11 -21.67 -23.69
CA GLN A 416 -26.28 -22.43 -24.18
C GLN A 416 -25.90 -23.49 -25.22
N GLU A 417 -24.90 -23.19 -26.07
CA GLU A 417 -24.34 -24.14 -27.02
C GLU A 417 -23.60 -25.31 -26.34
N LEU A 418 -22.85 -25.00 -25.27
CA LEU A 418 -22.13 -26.00 -24.47
C LEU A 418 -23.04 -26.96 -23.71
N ARG A 419 -24.27 -26.53 -23.41
CA ARG A 419 -25.28 -27.34 -22.67
C ARG A 419 -26.21 -28.16 -23.55
N LYS A 420 -26.18 -27.96 -24.88
CA LYS A 420 -26.86 -28.76 -25.89
C LYS A 420 -26.08 -30.02 -26.23
#